data_a1b9e56ab16f3aeca96c8740b7986e35
#
_entry.id   a1b9e56ab16f3aeca96c8740b7986e35
#
_cell.length_a   1.000
_cell.length_b   1.000
_cell.length_c   1.000
_cell.angle_alpha   90.00
_cell.angle_beta   90.00
_cell.angle_gamma   90.00
#
_symmetry.space_group_name_H-M   'P 1'
#
loop_
_entity.id
_entity.type
_entity.pdbx_description
1 polymer ?
#
loop_
_entity_poly.entity_id
_entity_poly.type
_entity_poly.pdbx_seq_one_letter_code
_entity_poly.pdbx_strand_id
1 'polypeptide(L)'
;YLPASCKYNVEDLMPFYTENEAENKTVDMQMANDKGSLEKYNTLREIPDTYFAAYLKMNFSSVFTSDGKLDISKPLGLEDRGRNIFLQYDTQYADVEKIASIEGIEYFVNNPFYESFYVFIDVQTSTEETKQFECHRLSPRQNVKGLVVKKTNFIGGLDLSDATALSSLGISNNPSVTSLDLTNTAFLNQDTKDFDVTMSNLLDCRDCENLEEIKIKADNKKVTEQVILANLPKLKSIDLQSIEAIGALVLCQLPNCDITYPSNLIATYSGSANKVYDFASNPKRKVFFTISQDVLDKAGTQEFINKYSAHLRDNSSSFSKYNPVKWK
;
A
#
# COMPACT_ATOMS: atom_id res chain seq x y z
N TYR A 1 -25.29 5.82 16.85
CA TYR A 1 -26.44 5.33 16.03
C TYR A 1 -26.53 6.12 14.76
N LEU A 2 -26.20 5.48 13.66
CA LEU A 2 -26.50 6.04 12.34
C LEU A 2 -27.96 5.77 11.99
N PRO A 3 -28.63 6.64 11.23
CA PRO A 3 -29.97 6.38 10.74
C PRO A 3 -30.04 5.02 10.03
N ALA A 4 -31.17 4.33 10.11
CA ALA A 4 -31.36 3.04 9.47
C ALA A 4 -31.13 3.07 7.93
N SER A 5 -31.17 4.25 7.34
CA SER A 5 -30.84 4.51 5.92
C SER A 5 -29.34 4.70 5.67
N CYS A 6 -28.51 4.77 6.71
CA CYS A 6 -27.08 4.98 6.55
C CYS A 6 -26.39 3.66 6.18
N LYS A 7 -25.51 3.70 5.21
CA LYS A 7 -24.76 2.55 4.72
C LYS A 7 -23.73 2.04 5.73
N TYR A 8 -23.28 2.89 6.64
CA TYR A 8 -22.24 2.60 7.62
C TYR A 8 -22.80 2.71 9.03
N ASN A 9 -22.25 1.91 9.95
CA ASN A 9 -22.56 1.99 11.38
C ASN A 9 -21.59 2.95 12.09
N VAL A 10 -21.81 3.18 13.38
CA VAL A 10 -20.96 4.09 14.18
C VAL A 10 -19.51 3.58 14.23
N GLU A 11 -19.32 2.27 14.31
CA GLU A 11 -17.98 1.64 14.39
C GLU A 11 -17.16 1.89 13.13
N ASP A 12 -17.79 1.97 11.96
CA ASP A 12 -17.12 2.30 10.70
C ASP A 12 -16.57 3.72 10.67
N LEU A 13 -17.13 4.62 11.46
CA LEU A 13 -16.73 6.03 11.54
C LEU A 13 -15.79 6.33 12.73
N MET A 14 -15.62 5.40 13.66
CA MET A 14 -14.78 5.61 14.84
C MET A 14 -13.36 6.11 14.54
N PRO A 15 -12.67 5.67 13.47
CA PRO A 15 -11.36 6.20 13.12
C PRO A 15 -11.32 7.70 12.81
N PHE A 16 -12.48 8.31 12.54
CA PHE A 16 -12.59 9.74 12.21
C PHE A 16 -12.95 10.61 13.41
N TYR A 17 -13.20 10.01 14.55
CA TYR A 17 -13.53 10.73 15.76
C TYR A 17 -12.27 11.21 16.48
N THR A 18 -12.47 12.03 17.52
CA THR A 18 -11.37 12.46 18.37
C THR A 18 -10.83 11.29 19.20
N GLU A 19 -9.62 11.41 19.73
CA GLU A 19 -9.04 10.42 20.63
C GLU A 19 -9.76 10.35 22.00
N ASN A 20 -10.64 11.31 22.27
CA ASN A 20 -11.43 11.33 23.49
C ASN A 20 -12.67 10.44 23.35
N GLU A 21 -12.56 9.19 23.82
CA GLU A 21 -13.66 8.23 23.80
C GLU A 21 -14.95 8.72 24.46
N ALA A 22 -14.85 9.53 25.51
CA ALA A 22 -16.01 10.04 26.21
C ALA A 22 -16.77 11.09 25.37
N GLU A 23 -16.04 11.94 24.65
CA GLU A 23 -16.64 12.89 23.69
C GLU A 23 -17.29 12.15 22.52
N ASN A 24 -16.60 11.15 21.97
CA ASN A 24 -17.11 10.35 20.87
C ASN A 24 -18.41 9.65 21.23
N LYS A 25 -18.50 9.03 22.40
CA LYS A 25 -19.73 8.41 22.90
C LYS A 25 -20.87 9.41 23.10
N THR A 26 -20.56 10.61 23.57
CA THR A 26 -21.56 11.69 23.72
C THR A 26 -22.07 12.12 22.35
N VAL A 27 -21.19 12.27 21.39
CA VAL A 27 -21.51 12.59 20.01
C VAL A 27 -22.40 11.52 19.39
N ASP A 28 -22.07 10.23 19.55
CA ASP A 28 -22.86 9.10 19.06
C ASP A 28 -24.28 9.09 19.63
N MET A 29 -24.41 9.36 20.93
CA MET A 29 -25.72 9.43 21.59
C MET A 29 -26.56 10.60 21.10
N GLN A 30 -25.94 11.74 20.80
CA GLN A 30 -26.64 12.89 20.24
C GLN A 30 -27.18 12.61 18.84
N MET A 31 -26.40 11.91 18.00
CA MET A 31 -26.87 11.51 16.67
C MET A 31 -28.04 10.56 16.71
N ALA A 32 -28.06 9.63 17.66
CA ALA A 32 -29.17 8.70 17.81
C ALA A 32 -30.51 9.42 18.03
N ASN A 33 -30.47 10.59 18.67
CA ASN A 33 -31.63 11.34 19.08
C ASN A 33 -32.03 12.49 18.13
N ASP A 34 -31.16 12.89 17.23
CA ASP A 34 -31.35 14.09 16.45
C ASP A 34 -31.33 13.81 14.94
N LYS A 35 -32.50 13.55 14.38
CA LYS A 35 -32.66 13.27 12.94
C LYS A 35 -32.24 14.51 12.11
N GLY A 36 -31.06 14.50 11.58
CA GLY A 36 -30.60 15.47 10.61
C GLY A 36 -29.43 16.31 11.03
N SER A 37 -28.82 16.05 12.15
CA SER A 37 -27.68 16.87 12.57
C SER A 37 -26.33 16.16 12.53
N LEU A 38 -25.98 15.61 11.35
CA LEU A 38 -24.56 15.54 10.98
C LEU A 38 -23.87 16.89 11.22
N GLU A 39 -24.58 17.99 11.16
CA GLU A 39 -24.10 19.34 11.49
C GLU A 39 -23.67 19.53 12.94
N LYS A 40 -24.21 18.76 13.89
CA LYS A 40 -23.79 18.79 15.30
C LYS A 40 -22.60 17.89 15.61
N TYR A 41 -22.22 17.04 14.68
CA TYR A 41 -21.01 16.25 14.81
C TYR A 41 -19.80 17.11 14.55
N ASN A 42 -18.77 16.87 15.31
CA ASN A 42 -17.46 17.41 14.99
C ASN A 42 -16.85 16.59 13.84
N THR A 43 -17.29 16.88 12.61
CA THR A 43 -16.72 16.29 11.38
C THR A 43 -15.50 17.05 10.88
N LEU A 44 -15.14 18.16 11.55
CA LEU A 44 -14.04 19.00 11.15
C LEU A 44 -12.74 18.52 11.76
N ARG A 45 -11.70 18.47 10.96
CA ARG A 45 -10.34 18.09 11.36
C ARG A 45 -9.34 19.14 10.95
N GLU A 46 -8.33 19.33 11.79
CA GLU A 46 -7.16 20.14 11.45
C GLU A 46 -6.07 19.22 10.89
N ILE A 47 -5.37 19.69 9.88
CA ILE A 47 -4.15 19.06 9.40
C ILE A 47 -3.00 19.84 10.03
N PRO A 48 -2.21 19.20 10.92
CA PRO A 48 -1.23 19.93 11.74
C PRO A 48 -0.12 20.59 10.94
N ASP A 49 0.37 19.91 9.91
CA ASP A 49 1.42 20.44 9.05
C ASP A 49 0.82 21.40 8.01
N THR A 50 1.26 22.66 8.05
CA THR A 50 0.72 23.71 7.18
C THR A 50 1.02 23.50 5.70
N TYR A 51 2.15 22.89 5.38
CA TYR A 51 2.54 22.58 3.99
C TYR A 51 1.77 21.38 3.48
N PHE A 52 1.57 20.35 4.30
CA PHE A 52 0.72 19.22 3.94
C PHE A 52 -0.75 19.65 3.81
N ALA A 53 -1.25 20.48 4.73
CA ALA A 53 -2.58 21.06 4.63
C ALA A 53 -2.76 21.87 3.33
N ALA A 54 -1.77 22.68 2.95
CA ALA A 54 -1.82 23.45 1.70
C ALA A 54 -1.86 22.54 0.47
N TYR A 55 -1.06 21.46 0.47
CA TYR A 55 -1.10 20.44 -0.59
C TYR A 55 -2.49 19.81 -0.70
N LEU A 56 -3.07 19.38 0.42
CA LEU A 56 -4.40 18.76 0.43
C LEU A 56 -5.49 19.73 -0.04
N LYS A 57 -5.47 20.98 0.42
CA LYS A 57 -6.42 22.02 -0.02
C LYS A 57 -6.30 22.32 -1.52
N MET A 58 -5.09 22.34 -2.05
CA MET A 58 -4.87 22.57 -3.48
C MET A 58 -5.48 21.45 -4.35
N ASN A 59 -5.44 20.21 -3.87
CA ASN A 59 -5.85 19.04 -4.65
C ASN A 59 -7.27 18.56 -4.33
N PHE A 60 -7.83 18.92 -3.16
CA PHE A 60 -9.09 18.42 -2.63
C PHE A 60 -9.91 19.55 -2.00
N SER A 61 -10.01 20.69 -2.69
CA SER A 61 -10.65 21.91 -2.15
C SER A 61 -12.08 21.69 -1.71
N SER A 62 -12.81 20.77 -2.35
CA SER A 62 -14.23 20.50 -2.07
C SER A 62 -14.49 19.98 -0.65
N VAL A 63 -13.50 19.35 -0.02
CA VAL A 63 -13.66 18.77 1.33
C VAL A 63 -13.14 19.71 2.43
N PHE A 64 -12.65 20.90 2.08
CA PHE A 64 -12.23 21.89 3.06
C PHE A 64 -13.26 22.98 3.26
N THR A 65 -13.36 23.46 4.49
CA THR A 65 -14.17 24.63 4.84
C THR A 65 -13.44 25.92 4.47
N SER A 66 -14.16 27.05 4.46
CA SER A 66 -13.58 28.36 4.16
C SER A 66 -12.51 28.80 5.17
N ASP A 67 -12.61 28.36 6.43
CA ASP A 67 -11.62 28.58 7.46
C ASP A 67 -10.47 27.54 7.46
N GLY A 68 -10.51 26.63 6.49
CA GLY A 68 -9.40 25.73 6.18
C GLY A 68 -9.36 24.41 6.93
N LYS A 69 -10.45 24.00 7.56
CA LYS A 69 -10.56 22.69 8.20
C LYS A 69 -11.02 21.64 7.20
N LEU A 70 -10.52 20.43 7.34
CA LEU A 70 -11.01 19.27 6.60
C LEU A 70 -12.35 18.82 7.15
N ASP A 71 -13.35 18.69 6.29
CA ASP A 71 -14.66 18.15 6.65
C ASP A 71 -14.76 16.69 6.16
N ILE A 72 -14.58 15.75 7.07
CA ILE A 72 -14.56 14.31 6.78
C ILE A 72 -15.93 13.75 6.38
N SER A 73 -17.00 14.51 6.51
CA SER A 73 -18.34 14.10 6.07
C SER A 73 -18.61 14.38 4.59
N LYS A 74 -17.76 15.16 3.94
CA LYS A 74 -17.93 15.50 2.52
C LYS A 74 -17.26 14.49 1.61
N PRO A 75 -17.92 14.05 0.53
CA PRO A 75 -17.27 13.28 -0.52
C PRO A 75 -16.29 14.15 -1.30
N LEU A 76 -15.31 13.51 -1.96
CA LEU A 76 -14.43 14.21 -2.91
C LEU A 76 -15.23 14.73 -4.10
N GLY A 77 -15.01 15.99 -4.48
CA GLY A 77 -15.63 16.61 -5.65
C GLY A 77 -15.12 16.05 -6.97
N LEU A 78 -15.82 16.34 -8.05
CA LEU A 78 -15.41 15.92 -9.40
C LEU A 78 -14.16 16.65 -9.87
N GLU A 79 -13.95 17.86 -9.41
CA GLU A 79 -12.80 18.72 -9.68
C GLU A 79 -11.54 18.31 -8.89
N ASP A 80 -11.69 17.50 -7.85
CA ASP A 80 -10.57 17.02 -7.05
C ASP A 80 -9.65 16.14 -7.91
N ARG A 81 -8.39 16.47 -7.92
CA ARG A 81 -7.38 15.97 -8.86
C ARG A 81 -7.25 14.47 -8.86
N GLY A 82 -7.98 13.81 -9.77
CA GLY A 82 -7.96 12.36 -9.96
C GLY A 82 -8.30 11.55 -8.70
N ARG A 83 -8.75 12.19 -7.63
CA ARG A 83 -9.06 11.56 -6.33
C ARG A 83 -7.91 10.74 -5.76
N ASN A 84 -6.67 11.23 -5.95
CA ASN A 84 -5.45 10.56 -5.52
C ASN A 84 -4.56 11.50 -4.72
N ILE A 85 -3.92 10.98 -3.70
CA ILE A 85 -2.78 11.65 -3.07
C ILE A 85 -1.51 11.16 -3.79
N PHE A 86 -0.81 12.08 -4.41
CA PHE A 86 0.42 11.81 -5.11
C PHE A 86 1.47 12.82 -4.68
N LEU A 87 2.30 12.44 -3.72
CA LEU A 87 3.25 13.32 -3.07
C LEU A 87 4.67 12.83 -3.31
N GLN A 88 5.37 13.50 -4.22
CA GLN A 88 6.76 13.21 -4.60
C GLN A 88 7.56 14.51 -4.73
N TYR A 89 8.89 14.39 -4.77
CA TYR A 89 9.81 15.52 -4.96
C TYR A 89 9.53 16.34 -6.23
N ASP A 90 9.24 15.67 -7.31
CA ASP A 90 9.01 16.25 -8.64
C ASP A 90 7.55 16.66 -8.92
N THR A 91 6.72 16.74 -7.88
CA THR A 91 5.33 17.17 -8.01
C THR A 91 5.24 18.66 -8.36
N GLN A 92 4.06 19.07 -8.83
CA GLN A 92 3.76 20.49 -9.09
C GLN A 92 3.64 21.33 -7.78
N TYR A 93 3.77 20.70 -6.63
CA TYR A 93 3.75 21.38 -5.33
C TYR A 93 5.17 21.76 -4.90
N ALA A 94 5.53 23.03 -5.11
CA ALA A 94 6.89 23.54 -4.88
C ALA A 94 7.39 23.38 -3.42
N ASP A 95 6.47 23.33 -2.45
CA ASP A 95 6.81 23.23 -1.03
C ASP A 95 6.81 21.81 -0.49
N VAL A 96 6.82 20.79 -1.35
CA VAL A 96 6.76 19.38 -0.94
C VAL A 96 7.88 19.01 0.04
N GLU A 97 9.10 19.53 -0.14
CA GLU A 97 10.22 19.28 0.78
C GLU A 97 10.04 19.91 2.16
N LYS A 98 9.18 20.90 2.30
CA LYS A 98 8.90 21.57 3.58
C LYS A 98 7.95 20.80 4.46
N ILE A 99 7.22 19.84 3.91
CA ILE A 99 6.33 18.96 4.68
C ILE A 99 7.14 18.21 5.72
N ALA A 100 6.81 18.38 6.99
CA ALA A 100 7.44 17.71 8.12
C ALA A 100 6.59 16.57 8.69
N SER A 101 5.26 16.60 8.47
CA SER A 101 4.32 15.58 8.92
C SER A 101 3.24 15.35 7.88
N ILE A 102 2.80 14.10 7.77
CA ILE A 102 1.64 13.70 6.97
C ILE A 102 0.46 13.27 7.84
N GLU A 103 0.48 13.68 9.12
CA GLU A 103 -0.66 13.48 10.03
C GLU A 103 -1.93 14.07 9.42
N GLY A 104 -3.01 13.32 9.47
CA GLY A 104 -4.25 13.64 8.76
C GLY A 104 -4.45 12.86 7.46
N ILE A 105 -3.43 12.14 6.96
CA ILE A 105 -3.58 11.23 5.82
C ILE A 105 -4.59 10.13 6.12
N GLU A 106 -4.68 9.70 7.37
CA GLU A 106 -5.64 8.71 7.84
C GLU A 106 -7.09 9.15 7.59
N TYR A 107 -7.39 10.44 7.60
CA TYR A 107 -8.71 10.95 7.28
C TYR A 107 -9.12 10.74 5.82
N PHE A 108 -8.17 10.51 4.95
CA PHE A 108 -8.41 10.13 3.56
C PHE A 108 -8.45 8.60 3.40
N VAL A 109 -7.42 7.92 3.89
CA VAL A 109 -7.24 6.47 3.73
C VAL A 109 -8.35 5.68 4.43
N ASN A 110 -8.71 6.09 5.64
CA ASN A 110 -9.71 5.41 6.46
C ASN A 110 -11.15 5.85 6.15
N ASN A 111 -11.36 6.82 5.25
CA ASN A 111 -12.68 7.40 5.00
C ASN A 111 -13.49 6.55 4.01
N PRO A 112 -14.63 5.95 4.44
CA PRO A 112 -15.43 5.08 3.59
C PRO A 112 -16.22 5.83 2.50
N PHE A 113 -16.32 7.16 2.56
CA PHE A 113 -17.06 7.98 1.60
C PHE A 113 -16.23 8.36 0.37
N TYR A 114 -14.90 8.19 0.40
CA TYR A 114 -14.04 8.50 -0.74
C TYR A 114 -13.96 7.29 -1.68
N GLU A 115 -14.05 7.52 -2.98
CA GLU A 115 -14.05 6.47 -3.99
C GLU A 115 -12.78 6.49 -4.83
N SER A 116 -12.40 5.32 -5.37
CA SER A 116 -11.32 5.16 -6.37
C SER A 116 -10.03 5.87 -5.97
N PHE A 117 -9.46 5.51 -4.83
CA PHE A 117 -8.43 6.29 -4.18
C PHE A 117 -7.07 5.61 -4.22
N TYR A 118 -6.06 6.37 -4.65
CA TYR A 118 -4.65 5.98 -4.60
C TYR A 118 -3.88 6.92 -3.69
N VAL A 119 -3.02 6.35 -2.86
CA VAL A 119 -2.05 7.08 -2.05
C VAL A 119 -0.66 6.66 -2.47
N PHE A 120 0.12 7.61 -2.95
CA PHE A 120 1.52 7.43 -3.27
C PHE A 120 2.33 8.53 -2.59
N ILE A 121 3.16 8.16 -1.62
CA ILE A 121 4.02 9.09 -0.88
C ILE A 121 5.45 8.59 -0.93
N ASP A 122 6.30 9.32 -1.62
CA ASP A 122 7.73 9.11 -1.74
C ASP A 122 8.42 10.47 -1.83
N VAL A 123 8.42 11.20 -0.74
CA VAL A 123 9.01 12.54 -0.69
C VAL A 123 10.52 12.42 -0.58
N GLN A 124 11.19 12.63 -1.69
CA GLN A 124 12.64 12.71 -1.74
C GLN A 124 13.08 14.15 -1.43
N THR A 125 14.20 14.28 -0.75
CA THR A 125 14.84 15.56 -0.53
C THR A 125 15.76 15.92 -1.70
N SER A 126 16.25 17.15 -1.74
CA SER A 126 17.24 17.60 -2.72
C SER A 126 18.55 16.79 -2.69
N THR A 127 18.79 16.02 -1.64
CA THR A 127 19.91 15.07 -1.52
C THR A 127 19.56 13.65 -1.99
N GLU A 128 18.42 13.48 -2.64
CA GLU A 128 17.88 12.19 -3.09
C GLU A 128 17.51 11.19 -1.95
N GLU A 129 17.52 11.64 -0.71
CA GLU A 129 17.06 10.86 0.41
C GLU A 129 15.55 10.97 0.57
N THR A 130 14.86 9.84 0.70
CA THR A 130 13.42 9.83 1.01
C THR A 130 13.20 10.30 2.44
N LYS A 131 12.30 11.26 2.60
CA LYS A 131 11.90 11.79 3.91
C LYS A 131 11.19 10.73 4.74
N GLN A 132 11.47 10.71 6.03
CA GLN A 132 10.82 9.83 6.99
C GLN A 132 9.66 10.56 7.66
N PHE A 133 8.50 9.88 7.73
CA PHE A 133 7.29 10.39 8.35
C PHE A 133 6.75 9.44 9.41
N GLU A 134 5.83 9.97 10.21
CA GLU A 134 4.95 9.21 11.06
C GLU A 134 3.50 9.64 10.81
N CYS A 135 2.56 8.71 10.96
CA CYS A 135 1.14 8.99 10.98
C CYS A 135 0.44 8.01 11.92
N HIS A 136 -0.84 8.25 12.19
CA HIS A 136 -1.64 7.32 12.98
C HIS A 136 -1.90 6.00 12.23
N ARG A 137 -2.51 5.04 12.92
CA ARG A 137 -2.93 3.76 12.34
C ARG A 137 -3.71 3.99 11.04
N LEU A 138 -3.35 3.24 10.02
CA LEU A 138 -4.10 3.19 8.77
C LEU A 138 -4.99 1.95 8.72
N SER A 139 -6.24 2.16 8.33
CA SER A 139 -7.24 1.12 8.08
C SER A 139 -7.91 1.41 6.74
N PRO A 140 -7.21 1.15 5.62
CA PRO A 140 -7.76 1.46 4.29
C PRO A 140 -9.09 0.77 4.08
N ARG A 141 -10.05 1.51 3.57
CA ARG A 141 -11.40 1.02 3.30
C ARG A 141 -11.48 0.49 1.86
N GLN A 142 -12.63 -0.03 1.50
CA GLN A 142 -12.92 -0.63 0.20
C GLN A 142 -12.75 0.31 -1.02
N ASN A 143 -12.53 1.59 -0.78
CA ASN A 143 -12.27 2.60 -1.81
C ASN A 143 -10.78 2.71 -2.18
N VAL A 144 -9.87 2.28 -1.31
CA VAL A 144 -8.42 2.43 -1.53
C VAL A 144 -7.92 1.31 -2.42
N LYS A 145 -7.43 1.66 -3.60
CA LYS A 145 -6.88 0.71 -4.58
C LYS A 145 -5.37 0.55 -4.49
N GLY A 146 -4.66 1.58 -4.08
CA GLY A 146 -3.22 1.57 -3.91
C GLY A 146 -2.79 2.37 -2.70
N LEU A 147 -1.90 1.81 -1.90
CA LEU A 147 -1.27 2.44 -0.75
C LEU A 147 0.24 2.17 -0.84
N VAL A 148 0.97 3.11 -1.42
CA VAL A 148 2.43 3.06 -1.53
C VAL A 148 3.00 4.24 -0.76
N VAL A 149 3.46 3.99 0.45
CA VAL A 149 3.90 5.01 1.41
C VAL A 149 5.27 4.64 1.92
N LYS A 150 6.29 5.29 1.37
CA LYS A 150 7.67 4.98 1.70
C LYS A 150 8.14 5.74 2.93
N LYS A 151 9.00 5.08 3.71
CA LYS A 151 9.59 5.62 4.95
C LYS A 151 8.59 6.29 5.88
N THR A 152 7.44 5.66 6.06
CA THR A 152 6.40 6.14 6.96
C THR A 152 6.05 5.08 7.98
N ASN A 153 6.14 5.43 9.25
CA ASN A 153 5.71 4.58 10.35
C ASN A 153 4.23 4.85 10.67
N PHE A 154 3.41 3.82 10.60
CA PHE A 154 1.99 3.88 10.98
C PHE A 154 1.86 3.53 12.46
N ILE A 155 1.90 4.52 13.33
CA ILE A 155 1.77 4.32 14.78
C ILE A 155 0.44 3.60 15.05
N GLY A 156 0.50 2.43 15.69
CA GLY A 156 -0.65 1.56 15.88
C GLY A 156 -0.91 0.57 14.72
N GLY A 157 -0.06 0.56 13.70
CA GLY A 157 -0.05 -0.47 12.64
C GLY A 157 -0.94 -0.17 11.43
N LEU A 158 -1.14 -1.22 10.64
CA LEU A 158 -1.92 -1.21 9.40
C LEU A 158 -2.95 -2.34 9.44
N ASP A 159 -4.23 -1.99 9.28
CA ASP A 159 -5.33 -2.94 9.23
C ASP A 159 -5.90 -3.02 7.81
N LEU A 160 -5.78 -4.18 7.19
CA LEU A 160 -6.22 -4.43 5.81
C LEU A 160 -7.53 -5.20 5.72
N SER A 161 -8.23 -5.41 6.83
CA SER A 161 -9.45 -6.25 6.87
C SER A 161 -10.55 -5.77 5.93
N ASP A 162 -10.68 -4.45 5.73
CA ASP A 162 -11.68 -3.84 4.84
C ASP A 162 -11.10 -3.37 3.50
N ALA A 163 -9.81 -3.57 3.25
CA ALA A 163 -9.12 -3.10 2.06
C ALA A 163 -9.38 -3.98 0.82
N THR A 164 -10.64 -4.24 0.51
CA THR A 164 -11.06 -5.22 -0.51
C THR A 164 -10.68 -4.84 -1.94
N ALA A 165 -10.47 -3.55 -2.22
CA ALA A 165 -10.02 -3.08 -3.53
C ALA A 165 -8.50 -2.89 -3.63
N LEU A 166 -7.75 -3.09 -2.53
CA LEU A 166 -6.32 -2.82 -2.50
C LEU A 166 -5.55 -3.86 -3.32
N SER A 167 -5.00 -3.44 -4.44
CA SER A 167 -4.17 -4.27 -5.31
C SER A 167 -2.68 -3.95 -5.22
N SER A 168 -2.32 -2.77 -4.69
CA SER A 168 -0.95 -2.32 -4.54
C SER A 168 -0.68 -1.86 -3.12
N LEU A 169 0.31 -2.48 -2.50
CA LEU A 169 0.82 -2.10 -1.18
C LEU A 169 2.33 -1.93 -1.24
N GLY A 170 2.80 -0.76 -0.84
CA GLY A 170 4.21 -0.47 -0.65
C GLY A 170 4.45 0.24 0.67
N ILE A 171 5.26 -0.37 1.53
CA ILE A 171 5.64 0.20 2.83
C ILE A 171 7.15 0.02 3.06
N SER A 172 7.76 0.97 3.74
CA SER A 172 9.15 0.84 4.16
C SER A 172 9.42 1.57 5.47
N ASN A 173 10.46 1.13 6.18
CA ASN A 173 10.87 1.75 7.47
C ASN A 173 9.71 1.87 8.46
N ASN A 174 8.96 0.79 8.64
CA ASN A 174 7.74 0.78 9.45
C ASN A 174 7.84 -0.22 10.61
N PRO A 175 8.38 0.17 11.76
CA PRO A 175 8.54 -0.73 12.90
C PRO A 175 7.21 -1.09 13.58
N SER A 176 6.14 -0.34 13.35
CA SER A 176 4.83 -0.61 13.96
C SER A 176 4.02 -1.68 13.23
N VAL A 177 4.41 -2.06 12.00
CA VAL A 177 3.73 -3.12 11.27
C VAL A 177 4.37 -4.46 11.60
N THR A 178 3.61 -5.33 12.26
CA THR A 178 4.05 -6.67 12.68
C THR A 178 3.48 -7.80 11.81
N SER A 179 2.35 -7.55 11.16
CA SER A 179 1.70 -8.50 10.26
C SER A 179 0.96 -7.79 9.13
N LEU A 180 0.87 -8.46 7.99
CA LEU A 180 0.07 -8.04 6.83
C LEU A 180 -0.82 -9.20 6.40
N ASP A 181 -2.12 -9.01 6.48
CA ASP A 181 -3.10 -9.97 5.97
C ASP A 181 -3.70 -9.45 4.64
N LEU A 182 -3.19 -9.98 3.53
CA LEU A 182 -3.62 -9.63 2.18
C LEU A 182 -4.74 -10.53 1.64
N THR A 183 -5.25 -11.47 2.45
CA THR A 183 -6.20 -12.50 1.99
C THR A 183 -7.54 -11.93 1.54
N ASN A 184 -7.95 -10.80 2.08
CA ASN A 184 -9.19 -10.12 1.71
C ASN A 184 -9.00 -8.94 0.74
N THR A 185 -7.78 -8.72 0.30
CA THR A 185 -7.46 -7.63 -0.66
C THR A 185 -7.60 -8.07 -2.11
N ALA A 186 -7.45 -7.12 -3.03
CA ALA A 186 -7.41 -7.41 -4.47
C ALA A 186 -6.01 -7.81 -4.96
N PHE A 187 -5.01 -7.85 -4.09
CA PHE A 187 -3.66 -8.28 -4.47
C PHE A 187 -3.66 -9.75 -4.93
N LEU A 188 -3.01 -10.02 -6.04
CA LEU A 188 -2.99 -11.35 -6.70
C LEU A 188 -4.38 -11.89 -7.07
N ASN A 189 -5.35 -11.02 -7.32
CA ASN A 189 -6.73 -11.40 -7.65
C ASN A 189 -7.03 -11.34 -9.15
N GLN A 190 -6.03 -11.41 -10.02
CA GLN A 190 -6.21 -11.36 -11.47
C GLN A 190 -5.63 -12.59 -12.14
N ASP A 191 -6.27 -13.01 -13.21
CA ASP A 191 -5.80 -14.09 -14.08
C ASP A 191 -4.87 -13.53 -15.18
N THR A 192 -3.98 -14.37 -15.68
CA THR A 192 -3.12 -14.04 -16.82
C THR A 192 -3.88 -13.66 -18.09
N LYS A 193 -5.12 -14.12 -18.23
CA LYS A 193 -5.98 -13.82 -19.40
C LYS A 193 -6.76 -12.53 -19.26
N ASP A 194 -7.13 -12.18 -18.04
CA ASP A 194 -8.03 -11.07 -17.72
C ASP A 194 -7.30 -9.96 -16.94
N PHE A 195 -5.97 -9.88 -17.07
CA PHE A 195 -5.18 -8.91 -16.35
C PHE A 195 -5.51 -7.48 -16.79
N ASP A 196 -6.08 -6.71 -15.87
CA ASP A 196 -6.34 -5.29 -16.08
C ASP A 196 -5.04 -4.49 -15.86
N VAL A 197 -4.41 -4.13 -16.96
CA VAL A 197 -3.16 -3.35 -16.97
C VAL A 197 -3.31 -1.92 -16.47
N THR A 198 -4.53 -1.44 -16.30
CA THR A 198 -4.79 -0.09 -15.73
C THR A 198 -4.69 -0.08 -14.22
N MET A 199 -4.72 -1.26 -13.60
CA MET A 199 -4.60 -1.43 -12.14
C MET A 199 -3.20 -1.90 -11.77
N SER A 200 -2.49 -1.07 -11.05
CA SER A 200 -1.23 -1.46 -10.41
C SER A 200 -1.47 -2.63 -9.46
N ASN A 201 -0.60 -3.62 -9.48
CA ASN A 201 -0.69 -4.82 -8.65
C ASN A 201 0.71 -5.19 -8.16
N LEU A 202 1.04 -4.78 -6.95
CA LEU A 202 2.37 -5.00 -6.39
C LEU A 202 2.35 -5.17 -4.87
N LEU A 203 3.38 -5.83 -4.37
CA LEU A 203 3.73 -5.84 -2.95
C LEU A 203 5.19 -5.42 -2.81
N ASP A 204 5.44 -4.36 -2.05
CA ASP A 204 6.78 -3.85 -1.77
C ASP A 204 6.91 -3.56 -0.26
N CYS A 205 7.60 -4.44 0.46
CA CYS A 205 7.87 -4.30 1.89
C CYS A 205 9.37 -4.29 2.15
N ARG A 206 9.87 -3.18 2.70
CA ARG A 206 11.31 -3.01 2.97
C ARG A 206 11.56 -2.42 4.34
N ASP A 207 12.65 -2.85 4.97
CA ASP A 207 13.12 -2.25 6.23
C ASP A 207 12.04 -2.21 7.34
N CYS A 208 11.19 -3.24 7.39
CA CYS A 208 10.15 -3.40 8.42
C CYS A 208 10.65 -4.42 9.44
N GLU A 209 11.39 -3.94 10.43
CA GLU A 209 12.16 -4.78 11.37
C GLU A 209 11.31 -5.71 12.25
N ASN A 210 10.04 -5.39 12.43
CA ASN A 210 9.11 -6.14 13.27
C ASN A 210 8.07 -6.94 12.47
N LEU A 211 8.13 -6.93 11.15
CA LEU A 211 7.21 -7.68 10.31
C LEU A 211 7.51 -9.19 10.40
N GLU A 212 6.59 -9.95 11.00
CA GLU A 212 6.71 -11.39 11.24
C GLU A 212 5.90 -12.24 10.28
N GLU A 213 4.81 -11.70 9.75
CA GLU A 213 3.85 -12.45 8.94
C GLU A 213 3.32 -11.66 7.76
N ILE A 214 3.27 -12.30 6.60
CA ILE A 214 2.54 -11.82 5.41
C ILE A 214 1.65 -12.97 4.94
N LYS A 215 0.33 -12.77 5.01
CA LYS A 215 -0.65 -13.74 4.50
C LYS A 215 -1.10 -13.36 3.11
N ILE A 216 -0.99 -14.30 2.18
CA ILE A 216 -1.47 -14.19 0.80
C ILE A 216 -2.49 -15.29 0.58
N LYS A 217 -3.55 -15.00 -0.17
CA LYS A 217 -4.56 -15.98 -0.52
C LYS A 217 -4.06 -16.90 -1.64
N ALA A 218 -3.74 -18.15 -1.29
CA ALA A 218 -3.08 -19.11 -2.18
C ALA A 218 -3.97 -19.59 -3.35
N ASP A 219 -5.30 -19.53 -3.23
CA ASP A 219 -6.26 -19.92 -4.25
C ASP A 219 -6.59 -18.80 -5.25
N ASN A 220 -6.10 -17.59 -4.98
CA ASN A 220 -6.26 -16.47 -5.91
C ASN A 220 -5.26 -16.57 -7.06
N LYS A 221 -5.66 -15.98 -8.12
CA LYS A 221 -4.90 -15.84 -9.36
C LYS A 221 -3.93 -14.67 -9.20
N LYS A 222 -2.97 -14.45 -9.79
CA LYS A 222 -1.75 -15.15 -10.05
C LYS A 222 -0.83 -14.26 -10.85
N VAL A 223 -1.28 -12.98 -11.12
CA VAL A 223 -0.47 -11.98 -11.82
C VAL A 223 -0.16 -10.82 -10.91
N THR A 224 1.10 -10.47 -10.81
CA THR A 224 1.56 -9.24 -10.15
C THR A 224 2.69 -8.60 -10.96
N GLU A 225 2.81 -7.29 -10.87
CA GLU A 225 3.93 -6.57 -11.45
C GLU A 225 5.22 -6.94 -10.75
N GLN A 226 5.19 -6.91 -9.40
CA GLN A 226 6.37 -7.18 -8.60
C GLN A 226 6.04 -7.59 -7.18
N VAL A 227 6.92 -8.40 -6.63
CA VAL A 227 7.02 -8.66 -5.20
C VAL A 227 8.43 -8.28 -4.76
N ILE A 228 8.53 -7.34 -3.84
CA ILE A 228 9.78 -6.88 -3.26
C ILE A 228 9.71 -7.06 -1.75
N LEU A 229 10.54 -7.95 -1.22
CA LEU A 229 10.72 -8.18 0.20
C LEU A 229 12.20 -8.02 0.52
N ALA A 230 12.54 -6.98 1.28
CA ALA A 230 13.94 -6.70 1.56
C ALA A 230 14.16 -6.19 2.98
N ASN A 231 15.17 -6.75 3.64
CA ASN A 231 15.53 -6.44 5.03
C ASN A 231 14.33 -6.59 5.99
N LEU A 232 13.83 -7.83 6.07
CA LEU A 232 12.74 -8.24 6.96
C LEU A 232 13.24 -9.34 7.90
N PRO A 233 14.01 -8.98 8.95
CA PRO A 233 14.75 -9.95 9.77
C PRO A 233 13.87 -10.89 10.59
N LYS A 234 12.60 -10.51 10.86
CA LYS A 234 11.66 -11.31 11.63
C LYS A 234 10.62 -12.04 10.80
N LEU A 235 10.59 -11.83 9.48
CA LEU A 235 9.63 -12.51 8.62
C LEU A 235 9.85 -14.01 8.66
N LYS A 236 8.81 -14.77 9.02
CA LYS A 236 8.88 -16.22 9.24
C LYS A 236 8.65 -17.03 7.96
N SER A 237 7.76 -16.56 7.11
CA SER A 237 7.45 -17.26 5.86
C SER A 237 6.79 -16.34 4.84
N ILE A 238 6.90 -16.72 3.58
CA ILE A 238 6.14 -16.14 2.47
C ILE A 238 5.74 -17.25 1.48
N ASP A 239 4.46 -17.30 1.15
CA ASP A 239 3.93 -18.23 0.16
C ASP A 239 3.62 -17.51 -1.16
N LEU A 240 4.45 -17.78 -2.18
CA LEU A 240 4.31 -17.24 -3.53
C LEU A 240 3.82 -18.30 -4.52
N GLN A 241 3.36 -19.46 -4.03
CA GLN A 241 3.04 -20.62 -4.87
C GLN A 241 2.01 -20.32 -5.95
N SER A 242 1.05 -19.46 -5.68
CA SER A 242 -0.03 -19.13 -6.60
C SER A 242 0.36 -18.23 -7.77
N ILE A 243 1.54 -17.61 -7.74
CA ILE A 243 1.98 -16.69 -8.79
C ILE A 243 2.29 -17.45 -10.07
N GLU A 244 1.63 -17.07 -11.18
CA GLU A 244 1.85 -17.61 -12.52
C GLU A 244 2.57 -16.62 -13.45
N ALA A 245 2.43 -15.31 -13.18
CA ALA A 245 3.12 -14.27 -13.94
C ALA A 245 3.60 -13.14 -13.02
N ILE A 246 4.87 -12.75 -13.18
CA ILE A 246 5.50 -11.69 -12.40
C ILE A 246 6.55 -10.97 -13.25
N GLY A 247 6.66 -9.65 -13.08
CA GLY A 247 7.69 -8.86 -13.75
C GLY A 247 9.02 -8.86 -13.00
N ALA A 248 8.96 -8.64 -11.69
CA ALA A 248 10.14 -8.63 -10.84
C ALA A 248 9.89 -9.32 -9.49
N LEU A 249 10.84 -10.15 -9.08
CA LEU A 249 10.88 -10.79 -7.77
C LEU A 249 12.18 -10.42 -7.08
N VAL A 250 12.08 -9.72 -5.95
CA VAL A 250 13.21 -9.28 -5.14
C VAL A 250 13.07 -9.84 -3.74
N LEU A 251 14.01 -10.68 -3.35
CA LEU A 251 14.03 -11.36 -2.05
C LEU A 251 15.43 -11.21 -1.45
N CYS A 252 15.63 -10.21 -0.61
CA CYS A 252 16.93 -9.88 -0.05
C CYS A 252 16.89 -9.73 1.46
N GLN A 253 17.92 -10.25 2.14
CA GLN A 253 18.05 -10.13 3.59
C GLN A 253 16.79 -10.64 4.34
N LEU A 254 16.47 -11.91 4.09
CA LEU A 254 15.36 -12.65 4.68
C LEU A 254 15.88 -13.88 5.45
N PRO A 255 16.71 -13.68 6.49
CA PRO A 255 17.48 -14.78 7.10
C PRO A 255 16.61 -15.86 7.73
N ASN A 256 15.46 -15.50 8.29
CA ASN A 256 14.58 -16.39 9.02
C ASN A 256 13.33 -16.80 8.23
N CYS A 257 13.22 -16.42 6.95
CA CYS A 257 12.02 -16.62 6.16
C CYS A 257 12.05 -17.94 5.40
N ASP A 258 11.02 -18.76 5.59
CA ASP A 258 10.73 -19.89 4.71
C ASP A 258 10.02 -19.38 3.46
N ILE A 259 10.58 -19.65 2.29
CA ILE A 259 10.06 -19.13 1.01
C ILE A 259 9.48 -20.28 0.20
N THR A 260 8.17 -20.22 -0.06
CA THR A 260 7.52 -21.10 -1.04
C THR A 260 7.44 -20.38 -2.37
N TYR A 261 8.21 -20.85 -3.34
CA TYR A 261 8.31 -20.24 -4.66
C TYR A 261 7.12 -20.58 -5.57
N PRO A 262 6.90 -19.78 -6.65
CA PRO A 262 5.91 -20.11 -7.68
C PRO A 262 6.08 -21.53 -8.21
N SER A 263 5.01 -22.32 -8.15
CA SER A 263 5.03 -23.71 -8.60
C SER A 263 4.79 -23.84 -10.11
N ASN A 264 4.09 -22.91 -10.72
CA ASN A 264 3.71 -22.90 -12.13
C ASN A 264 3.90 -21.51 -12.77
N LEU A 265 5.15 -21.05 -12.80
CA LEU A 265 5.49 -19.76 -13.42
C LEU A 265 5.48 -19.93 -14.96
N ILE A 266 4.55 -19.29 -15.65
CA ILE A 266 4.31 -19.46 -17.10
C ILE A 266 4.51 -18.19 -17.92
N ALA A 267 4.59 -17.03 -17.25
CA ALA A 267 4.65 -15.75 -17.95
C ALA A 267 5.44 -14.71 -17.14
N THR A 268 5.81 -13.63 -17.81
CA THR A 268 6.31 -12.42 -17.17
C THR A 268 5.43 -11.23 -17.47
N TYR A 269 5.36 -10.30 -16.54
CA TYR A 269 4.74 -9.00 -16.72
C TYR A 269 5.78 -7.95 -17.13
N SER A 270 5.42 -7.08 -18.07
CA SER A 270 6.24 -5.93 -18.48
C SER A 270 5.50 -4.63 -18.15
N GLY A 271 5.95 -3.90 -17.15
CA GLY A 271 5.37 -2.62 -16.76
C GLY A 271 5.47 -1.55 -17.86
N SER A 272 6.56 -1.53 -18.61
CA SER A 272 6.73 -0.56 -19.72
C SER A 272 5.77 -0.78 -20.89
N ALA A 273 5.29 -2.03 -21.06
CA ALA A 273 4.34 -2.38 -22.12
C ALA A 273 2.94 -2.65 -21.57
N ASN A 274 2.76 -2.58 -20.25
CA ASN A 274 1.53 -2.95 -19.54
C ASN A 274 0.95 -4.28 -20.06
N LYS A 275 1.76 -5.32 -20.09
CA LYS A 275 1.39 -6.58 -20.73
C LYS A 275 2.02 -7.79 -20.07
N VAL A 276 1.23 -8.86 -20.01
CA VAL A 276 1.69 -10.22 -19.67
C VAL A 276 2.20 -10.92 -20.93
N TYR A 277 3.38 -11.53 -20.84
CA TYR A 277 4.02 -12.28 -21.91
C TYR A 277 4.20 -13.73 -21.49
N ASP A 278 3.42 -14.61 -22.06
CA ASP A 278 3.54 -16.05 -21.94
C ASP A 278 4.91 -16.54 -22.44
N PHE A 279 5.58 -17.42 -21.69
CA PHE A 279 6.92 -17.90 -22.02
C PHE A 279 6.96 -18.80 -23.26
N ALA A 280 5.89 -19.56 -23.52
CA ALA A 280 5.84 -20.43 -24.69
C ALA A 280 5.83 -19.61 -25.99
N SER A 281 5.07 -18.51 -26.00
CA SER A 281 4.99 -17.59 -27.14
C SER A 281 6.11 -16.56 -27.16
N ASN A 282 6.72 -16.25 -26.03
CA ASN A 282 7.72 -15.19 -25.85
C ASN A 282 8.94 -15.68 -25.04
N PRO A 283 9.70 -16.67 -25.53
CA PRO A 283 10.76 -17.33 -24.74
C PRO A 283 11.94 -16.41 -24.37
N LYS A 284 12.07 -15.27 -25.04
CA LYS A 284 13.09 -14.27 -24.73
C LYS A 284 12.73 -13.35 -23.56
N ARG A 285 11.47 -13.31 -23.17
CA ARG A 285 11.02 -12.50 -22.03
C ARG A 285 11.41 -13.18 -20.72
N LYS A 286 11.82 -12.38 -19.75
CA LYS A 286 12.38 -12.87 -18.48
C LYS A 286 11.75 -12.14 -17.30
N VAL A 287 11.66 -12.83 -16.17
CA VAL A 287 11.43 -12.23 -14.87
C VAL A 287 12.72 -11.67 -14.32
N PHE A 288 12.73 -10.45 -13.85
CA PHE A 288 13.86 -9.89 -13.11
C PHE A 288 13.90 -10.54 -11.71
N PHE A 289 15.00 -11.18 -11.39
CA PHE A 289 15.17 -11.89 -10.13
C PHE A 289 16.40 -11.38 -9.38
N THR A 290 16.17 -10.85 -8.18
CA THR A 290 17.20 -10.24 -7.32
C THR A 290 17.17 -10.91 -5.96
N ILE A 291 18.28 -11.42 -5.49
CA ILE A 291 18.41 -12.12 -4.21
C ILE A 291 19.71 -11.77 -3.51
N SER A 292 19.71 -11.81 -2.18
CA SER A 292 20.91 -11.77 -1.35
C SER A 292 21.49 -13.16 -1.09
N GLN A 293 22.69 -13.24 -0.48
CA GLN A 293 23.37 -14.52 -0.25
C GLN A 293 22.57 -15.45 0.67
N ASP A 294 21.99 -14.93 1.74
CA ASP A 294 21.17 -15.71 2.67
C ASP A 294 19.94 -16.36 2.01
N VAL A 295 19.39 -15.71 0.99
CA VAL A 295 18.29 -16.26 0.19
C VAL A 295 18.82 -17.26 -0.84
N LEU A 296 19.95 -16.96 -1.49
CA LEU A 296 20.57 -17.87 -2.45
C LEU A 296 20.96 -19.21 -1.82
N ASP A 297 21.37 -19.21 -0.56
CA ASP A 297 21.79 -20.42 0.17
C ASP A 297 20.63 -21.36 0.56
N LYS A 298 19.38 -20.92 0.39
CA LYS A 298 18.21 -21.75 0.68
C LYS A 298 17.98 -22.78 -0.42
N ALA A 299 17.73 -24.03 -0.04
CA ALA A 299 17.50 -25.14 -0.97
C ALA A 299 16.36 -24.87 -1.96
N GLY A 300 15.21 -24.33 -1.48
CA GLY A 300 14.09 -23.97 -2.33
C GLY A 300 14.42 -22.88 -3.38
N THR A 301 15.33 -21.96 -3.05
CA THR A 301 15.83 -20.96 -4.01
C THR A 301 16.62 -21.62 -5.14
N GLN A 302 17.52 -22.56 -4.80
CA GLN A 302 18.28 -23.29 -5.80
C GLN A 302 17.39 -24.12 -6.73
N GLU A 303 16.37 -24.77 -6.16
CA GLU A 303 15.38 -25.54 -6.94
C GLU A 303 14.61 -24.61 -7.89
N PHE A 304 14.16 -23.47 -7.43
CA PHE A 304 13.46 -22.47 -8.24
C PHE A 304 14.34 -21.95 -9.38
N ILE A 305 15.59 -21.58 -9.10
CA ILE A 305 16.55 -21.13 -10.10
C ILE A 305 16.75 -22.23 -11.15
N ASN A 306 17.00 -23.45 -10.73
CA ASN A 306 17.23 -24.58 -11.64
C ASN A 306 16.01 -24.84 -12.54
N LYS A 307 14.82 -24.81 -11.96
CA LYS A 307 13.57 -25.04 -12.70
C LYS A 307 13.28 -23.96 -13.75
N TYR A 308 13.53 -22.69 -13.40
CA TYR A 308 13.14 -21.53 -14.22
C TYR A 308 14.32 -20.75 -14.81
N SER A 309 15.52 -21.29 -14.80
CA SER A 309 16.75 -20.60 -15.26
C SER A 309 16.62 -20.00 -16.66
N ALA A 310 15.88 -20.63 -17.57
CA ALA A 310 15.60 -20.13 -18.91
C ALA A 310 14.76 -18.83 -18.91
N HIS A 311 13.96 -18.61 -17.87
CA HIS A 311 13.00 -17.52 -17.77
C HIS A 311 13.32 -16.49 -16.68
N LEU A 312 14.43 -16.66 -15.99
CA LEU A 312 14.92 -15.70 -15.00
C LEU A 312 16.07 -14.87 -15.56
N ARG A 313 16.12 -13.61 -15.15
CA ARG A 313 17.23 -12.70 -15.43
C ARG A 313 17.79 -12.16 -14.11
N ASP A 314 19.09 -12.33 -13.93
CA ASP A 314 19.82 -11.69 -12.84
C ASP A 314 19.68 -10.16 -12.92
N ASN A 315 19.32 -9.54 -11.80
CA ASN A 315 19.17 -8.11 -11.66
C ASN A 315 19.92 -7.58 -10.42
N SER A 316 21.05 -8.22 -10.08
CA SER A 316 21.86 -7.89 -8.91
C SER A 316 22.48 -6.49 -8.93
N SER A 317 22.49 -5.81 -10.06
CA SER A 317 22.88 -4.39 -10.16
C SER A 317 21.86 -3.42 -9.56
N SER A 318 20.63 -3.88 -9.37
CA SER A 318 19.57 -3.12 -8.71
C SER A 318 19.52 -3.45 -7.23
N PHE A 319 18.89 -2.60 -6.44
CA PHE A 319 18.71 -2.82 -5.00
C PHE A 319 20.02 -2.97 -4.20
N SER A 320 21.08 -2.28 -4.59
CA SER A 320 22.42 -2.37 -4.01
C SER A 320 22.46 -2.23 -2.48
N LYS A 321 21.57 -1.43 -1.92
CA LYS A 321 21.39 -1.27 -0.46
C LYS A 321 21.17 -2.61 0.27
N TYR A 322 20.59 -3.61 -0.39
CA TYR A 322 20.23 -4.90 0.21
C TYR A 322 21.23 -6.03 -0.13
N ASN A 323 22.43 -5.66 -0.57
CA ASN A 323 23.53 -6.56 -0.86
C ASN A 323 23.12 -7.75 -1.77
N PRO A 324 22.51 -7.48 -2.93
CA PRO A 324 22.18 -8.55 -3.85
C PRO A 324 23.43 -9.21 -4.38
N VAL A 325 23.33 -10.51 -4.66
CA VAL A 325 24.43 -11.31 -5.21
C VAL A 325 24.14 -11.71 -6.64
N LYS A 326 25.21 -11.89 -7.40
CA LYS A 326 25.13 -12.44 -8.74
C LYS A 326 24.94 -13.96 -8.64
N TRP A 327 23.84 -14.47 -9.19
CA TRP A 327 23.48 -15.89 -9.09
C TRP A 327 23.46 -16.61 -10.45
N LYS A 328 23.72 -15.85 -11.54
CA LYS A 328 23.80 -16.35 -12.91
C LYS A 328 25.02 -15.80 -13.64
#